data_e5dec1e904706b55bf85679fc1fbeb48
#
_entry.id   e5dec1e904706b55bf85679fc1fbeb48
#
_cell.length_a   1.000
_cell.length_b   1.000
_cell.length_c   1.000
_cell.angle_alpha   90.00
_cell.angle_beta   90.00
_cell.angle_gamma   90.00
#
_symmetry.space_group_name_H-M   'P 1'
#
loop_
_entity.id
_entity.type
_entity.pdbx_description
1 polymer ?
#
loop_
_entity_poly.entity_id
_entity_poly.type
_entity_poly.pdbx_seq_one_letter_code
_entity_poly.pdbx_strand_id
1 'polypeptide(L)'
;MYKRISAVLFPVTAILFIGSLVWGNQLKEERNAVEIHAENQYQRAFHDLSYHMDRIHDEIGNSIAVNTASQGMQRKSLMNVWRLTSEAQNELNQLPLSTLSLEKTEEFLSRIANFSYKTGVRDLTKEPLSDTEAKTLKQLYQNSGEITKDLQEVQNTALSQKLRWLDVDMAMTSQQELAGNSIIDGFSSVNKKVEAYPELEWGPSVSSMYTKRSVKMLSGVAVNEEDIQRKALKFADLGQGAECTVIANGQGTDWESYTATVQAEGMQPISMDFTRKGGLLISYTDGRQVGSKQVSVQQAMEKAEQFLEKKGYRSMKAVSADPYDNLVNFTFVRQQDDTLIYPEKMTVRSALDNGDIIGFQASEFVYEHQDNREVPEAKLSLEEARNTLNGDFKEQYTRKALIKNDRDEDTLCYEIGGRINGSKYKIFINADTGLEETVEVVKEADEGMN
;
A
#
# COMPACT_ATOMS: atom_id res chain seq x y z
N MET A 1 -20.55 -72.04 27.82
CA MET A 1 -20.75 -70.61 27.47
C MET A 1 -19.57 -70.06 26.67
N TYR A 2 -18.32 -70.20 27.10
CA TYR A 2 -17.12 -69.65 26.46
C TYR A 2 -16.93 -70.07 24.97
N LYS A 3 -17.11 -71.33 24.62
CA LYS A 3 -16.95 -71.81 23.23
C LYS A 3 -17.94 -71.21 22.23
N ARG A 4 -19.14 -70.83 22.66
CA ARG A 4 -20.11 -70.17 21.75
C ARG A 4 -19.84 -68.65 21.57
N ILE A 5 -19.30 -68.02 22.61
CA ILE A 5 -18.91 -66.63 22.54
C ILE A 5 -17.66 -66.45 21.69
N SER A 6 -16.63 -67.29 21.82
CA SER A 6 -15.43 -67.24 20.99
C SER A 6 -15.68 -67.54 19.52
N ALA A 7 -16.67 -68.40 19.18
CA ALA A 7 -17.02 -68.64 17.80
C ALA A 7 -17.65 -67.48 17.04
N VAL A 8 -18.24 -66.57 17.76
CA VAL A 8 -18.78 -65.30 17.16
C VAL A 8 -17.81 -64.10 17.30
N LEU A 9 -17.15 -64.00 18.44
CA LEU A 9 -16.25 -62.88 18.71
C LEU A 9 -14.97 -62.97 17.86
N PHE A 10 -14.42 -64.14 17.59
CA PHE A 10 -13.20 -64.31 16.80
C PHE A 10 -13.36 -63.84 15.35
N PRO A 11 -14.39 -64.24 14.57
CA PRO A 11 -14.56 -63.70 13.22
C PRO A 11 -14.86 -62.18 13.20
N VAL A 12 -15.61 -61.66 14.19
CA VAL A 12 -15.86 -60.20 14.27
C VAL A 12 -14.58 -59.43 14.55
N THR A 13 -13.75 -59.85 15.48
CA THR A 13 -12.46 -59.21 15.76
C THR A 13 -11.49 -59.35 14.58
N ALA A 14 -11.51 -60.47 13.87
CA ALA A 14 -10.69 -60.69 12.67
C ALA A 14 -11.11 -59.72 11.53
N ILE A 15 -12.41 -59.55 11.30
CA ILE A 15 -12.93 -58.59 10.31
C ILE A 15 -12.57 -57.14 10.69
N LEU A 16 -12.72 -56.75 11.96
CA LEU A 16 -12.34 -55.42 12.44
C LEU A 16 -10.83 -55.18 12.31
N PHE A 17 -10.01 -56.19 12.58
CA PHE A 17 -8.56 -56.10 12.44
C PHE A 17 -8.15 -55.95 10.97
N ILE A 18 -8.72 -56.74 10.05
CA ILE A 18 -8.49 -56.60 8.60
C ILE A 18 -8.98 -55.23 8.11
N GLY A 19 -10.16 -54.78 8.54
CA GLY A 19 -10.69 -53.49 8.22
C GLY A 19 -9.77 -52.34 8.68
N SER A 20 -9.21 -52.44 9.89
CA SER A 20 -8.26 -51.44 10.41
C SER A 20 -6.94 -51.39 9.65
N LEU A 21 -6.44 -52.59 9.18
CA LEU A 21 -5.24 -52.63 8.35
C LEU A 21 -5.46 -52.03 6.96
N VAL A 22 -6.59 -52.32 6.32
CA VAL A 22 -6.94 -51.73 5.01
C VAL A 22 -7.12 -50.24 5.15
N TRP A 23 -7.85 -49.77 6.16
CA TRP A 23 -8.04 -48.34 6.42
C TRP A 23 -6.74 -47.61 6.76
N GLY A 24 -5.87 -48.21 7.59
CA GLY A 24 -4.55 -47.69 7.90
C GLY A 24 -3.64 -47.59 6.68
N ASN A 25 -3.71 -48.55 5.74
CA ASN A 25 -2.95 -48.48 4.50
C ASN A 25 -3.48 -47.40 3.55
N GLN A 26 -4.80 -47.26 3.44
CA GLN A 26 -5.43 -46.22 2.64
C GLN A 26 -5.07 -44.80 3.16
N LEU A 27 -5.16 -44.56 4.47
CA LEU A 27 -4.74 -43.30 5.10
C LEU A 27 -3.25 -42.99 4.84
N LYS A 28 -2.40 -44.03 4.83
CA LYS A 28 -0.97 -43.88 4.53
C LYS A 28 -0.74 -43.49 3.06
N GLU A 29 -1.48 -44.07 2.12
CA GLU A 29 -1.40 -43.74 0.70
C GLU A 29 -1.92 -42.32 0.43
N GLU A 30 -3.05 -41.92 1.03
CA GLU A 30 -3.58 -40.57 0.94
C GLU A 30 -2.60 -39.54 1.51
N ARG A 31 -2.01 -39.81 2.68
CA ARG A 31 -0.98 -38.92 3.26
C ARG A 31 0.23 -38.81 2.36
N ASN A 32 0.76 -39.92 1.84
CA ASN A 32 1.91 -39.90 0.94
C ASN A 32 1.60 -39.12 -0.35
N ALA A 33 0.38 -39.22 -0.89
CA ALA A 33 -0.02 -38.48 -2.07
C ALA A 33 -0.05 -36.95 -1.80
N VAL A 34 -0.54 -36.51 -0.62
CA VAL A 34 -0.54 -35.10 -0.19
C VAL A 34 0.90 -34.62 0.00
N GLU A 35 1.76 -35.40 0.66
CA GLU A 35 3.17 -35.04 0.87
C GLU A 35 3.92 -34.90 -0.46
N ILE A 36 3.73 -35.78 -1.41
CA ILE A 36 4.34 -35.72 -2.75
C ILE A 36 3.82 -34.48 -3.50
N HIS A 37 2.53 -34.15 -3.37
CA HIS A 37 1.95 -33.02 -4.03
C HIS A 37 2.51 -31.70 -3.46
N ALA A 38 2.61 -31.58 -2.14
CA ALA A 38 3.21 -30.42 -1.47
C ALA A 38 4.69 -30.24 -1.87
N GLU A 39 5.48 -31.32 -1.83
CA GLU A 39 6.89 -31.28 -2.26
C GLU A 39 7.04 -30.79 -3.70
N ASN A 40 6.23 -31.33 -4.62
CA ASN A 40 6.25 -30.91 -6.03
C ASN A 40 5.86 -29.44 -6.21
N GLN A 41 4.92 -28.95 -5.40
CA GLN A 41 4.51 -27.55 -5.42
C GLN A 41 5.65 -26.63 -4.96
N TYR A 42 6.30 -26.94 -3.84
CA TYR A 42 7.44 -26.17 -3.32
C TYR A 42 8.63 -26.19 -4.28
N GLN A 43 8.98 -27.37 -4.83
CA GLN A 43 10.04 -27.49 -5.82
C GLN A 43 9.77 -26.63 -7.06
N ARG A 44 8.51 -26.61 -7.53
CA ARG A 44 8.11 -25.78 -8.66
C ARG A 44 8.24 -24.29 -8.31
N ALA A 45 7.68 -23.87 -7.17
CA ALA A 45 7.75 -22.48 -6.73
C ALA A 45 9.21 -21.98 -6.62
N PHE A 46 10.10 -22.81 -6.09
CA PHE A 46 11.52 -22.45 -5.99
C PHE A 46 12.22 -22.40 -7.36
N HIS A 47 11.91 -23.34 -8.25
CA HIS A 47 12.45 -23.34 -9.61
C HIS A 47 12.00 -22.10 -10.37
N ASP A 48 10.72 -21.76 -10.29
CA ASP A 48 10.11 -20.61 -10.96
C ASP A 48 10.66 -19.29 -10.37
N LEU A 49 10.85 -19.20 -9.05
CA LEU A 49 11.52 -18.07 -8.39
C LEU A 49 12.94 -17.88 -8.94
N SER A 50 13.73 -18.94 -9.01
CA SER A 50 15.10 -18.87 -9.54
C SER A 50 15.13 -18.45 -11.00
N TYR A 51 14.22 -18.98 -11.82
CA TYR A 51 14.05 -18.59 -13.22
C TYR A 51 13.64 -17.13 -13.37
N HIS A 52 12.67 -16.64 -12.58
CA HIS A 52 12.24 -15.25 -12.68
C HIS A 52 13.30 -14.28 -12.19
N MET A 53 14.08 -14.62 -11.18
CA MET A 53 15.23 -13.80 -10.74
C MET A 53 16.30 -13.69 -11.83
N ASP A 54 16.62 -14.78 -12.54
CA ASP A 54 17.53 -14.77 -13.68
C ASP A 54 16.99 -13.88 -14.81
N ARG A 55 15.70 -14.00 -15.13
CA ARG A 55 15.04 -13.17 -16.14
C ARG A 55 14.97 -11.69 -15.75
N ILE A 56 14.78 -11.36 -14.44
CA ILE A 56 14.85 -9.98 -13.94
C ILE A 56 16.25 -9.41 -14.21
N HIS A 57 17.30 -10.16 -13.90
CA HIS A 57 18.67 -9.75 -14.17
C HIS A 57 18.89 -9.46 -15.66
N ASP A 58 18.47 -10.37 -16.54
CA ASP A 58 18.56 -10.21 -17.99
C ASP A 58 17.83 -8.95 -18.49
N GLU A 59 16.58 -8.75 -18.04
CA GLU A 59 15.76 -7.61 -18.51
C GLU A 59 16.29 -6.27 -17.98
N ILE A 60 16.86 -6.21 -16.78
CA ILE A 60 17.57 -5.03 -16.30
C ILE A 60 18.79 -4.78 -17.20
N GLY A 61 19.55 -5.83 -17.53
CA GLY A 61 20.68 -5.76 -18.47
C GLY A 61 20.27 -5.24 -19.84
N ASN A 62 19.16 -5.75 -20.39
CA ASN A 62 18.58 -5.29 -21.65
C ASN A 62 18.21 -3.80 -21.59
N SER A 63 17.60 -3.35 -20.49
CA SER A 63 17.26 -1.94 -20.29
C SER A 63 18.49 -1.01 -20.27
N ILE A 64 19.62 -1.49 -19.76
CA ILE A 64 20.88 -0.74 -19.72
C ILE A 64 21.59 -0.77 -21.08
N ALA A 65 21.51 -1.89 -21.78
CA ALA A 65 22.23 -2.12 -23.04
C ALA A 65 21.66 -1.34 -24.23
N VAL A 66 20.37 -0.98 -24.17
CA VAL A 66 19.73 -0.22 -25.26
C VAL A 66 20.12 1.25 -25.22
N ASN A 67 20.40 1.81 -26.40
CA ASN A 67 20.70 3.24 -26.55
C ASN A 67 19.41 4.07 -26.30
N THR A 68 19.57 5.29 -25.84
CA THR A 68 18.51 6.29 -25.63
C THR A 68 17.60 6.50 -26.85
N ALA A 69 18.06 6.16 -28.07
CA ALA A 69 17.24 6.15 -29.28
C ALA A 69 16.21 4.99 -29.33
N SER A 70 16.36 3.95 -28.52
CA SER A 70 15.48 2.76 -28.49
C SER A 70 14.57 2.73 -27.25
N GLN A 71 13.98 3.84 -26.93
CA GLN A 71 13.19 4.01 -25.70
C GLN A 71 11.99 3.06 -25.58
N GLY A 72 11.39 2.66 -26.70
CA GLY A 72 10.35 1.64 -26.70
C GLY A 72 10.84 0.29 -26.16
N MET A 73 12.08 -0.09 -26.47
CA MET A 73 12.68 -1.32 -25.95
C MET A 73 13.03 -1.17 -24.46
N GLN A 74 13.54 -0.02 -24.05
CA GLN A 74 13.84 0.26 -22.64
C GLN A 74 12.58 0.20 -21.76
N ARG A 75 11.49 0.83 -22.21
CA ARG A 75 10.17 0.73 -21.53
C ARG A 75 9.69 -0.72 -21.44
N LYS A 76 9.78 -1.47 -22.55
CA LYS A 76 9.38 -2.89 -22.58
C LYS A 76 10.18 -3.71 -21.56
N SER A 77 11.48 -3.55 -21.47
CA SER A 77 12.32 -4.25 -20.50
C SER A 77 11.96 -3.88 -19.07
N LEU A 78 11.76 -2.59 -18.77
CA LEU A 78 11.32 -2.15 -17.43
C LEU A 78 9.95 -2.70 -17.04
N MET A 79 8.99 -2.74 -17.97
CA MET A 79 7.67 -3.35 -17.72
C MET A 79 7.78 -4.87 -17.52
N ASN A 80 8.70 -5.55 -18.23
CA ASN A 80 8.97 -6.97 -17.99
C ASN A 80 9.58 -7.18 -16.60
N VAL A 81 10.53 -6.34 -16.17
CA VAL A 81 11.11 -6.40 -14.81
C VAL A 81 10.00 -6.29 -13.76
N TRP A 82 9.10 -5.31 -13.89
CA TRP A 82 7.96 -5.17 -12.98
C TRP A 82 7.13 -6.44 -12.90
N ARG A 83 6.71 -7.01 -14.05
CA ARG A 83 5.90 -8.22 -14.10
C ARG A 83 6.62 -9.42 -13.47
N LEU A 84 7.86 -9.67 -13.89
CA LEU A 84 8.67 -10.78 -13.39
C LEU A 84 8.95 -10.66 -11.89
N THR A 85 9.14 -9.45 -11.38
CA THR A 85 9.34 -9.23 -9.94
C THR A 85 8.06 -9.56 -9.15
N SER A 86 6.88 -9.24 -9.68
CA SER A 86 5.61 -9.60 -9.06
C SER A 86 5.39 -11.12 -9.05
N GLU A 87 5.80 -11.81 -10.11
CA GLU A 87 5.78 -13.29 -10.19
C GLU A 87 6.74 -13.89 -9.16
N ALA A 88 8.00 -13.39 -9.09
CA ALA A 88 8.98 -13.84 -8.11
C ALA A 88 8.52 -13.66 -6.65
N GLN A 89 7.84 -12.55 -6.32
CA GLN A 89 7.24 -12.34 -5.01
C GLN A 89 6.14 -13.37 -4.70
N ASN A 90 5.28 -13.69 -5.67
CA ASN A 90 4.24 -14.70 -5.50
C ASN A 90 4.84 -16.09 -5.25
N GLU A 91 5.93 -16.43 -5.90
CA GLU A 91 6.61 -17.71 -5.74
C GLU A 91 7.35 -17.80 -4.41
N LEU A 92 8.00 -16.73 -3.99
CA LEU A 92 8.62 -16.64 -2.66
C LEU A 92 7.60 -16.89 -1.55
N ASN A 93 6.39 -16.33 -1.68
CA ASN A 93 5.30 -16.52 -0.73
C ASN A 93 4.69 -17.93 -0.74
N GLN A 94 4.93 -18.73 -1.78
CA GLN A 94 4.50 -20.13 -1.84
C GLN A 94 5.46 -21.08 -1.15
N LEU A 95 6.69 -20.65 -0.86
CA LEU A 95 7.68 -21.48 -0.17
C LEU A 95 7.36 -21.58 1.34
N PRO A 96 7.65 -22.71 1.97
CA PRO A 96 7.37 -22.94 3.39
C PRO A 96 8.40 -22.25 4.29
N LEU A 97 8.57 -20.93 4.11
CA LEU A 97 9.56 -20.10 4.80
C LEU A 97 8.91 -19.05 5.72
N SER A 98 7.64 -19.24 6.09
CA SER A 98 6.81 -18.25 6.79
C SER A 98 7.36 -17.80 8.16
N THR A 99 8.17 -18.61 8.82
CA THR A 99 8.82 -18.26 10.09
C THR A 99 10.22 -17.66 9.90
N LEU A 100 10.74 -17.70 8.68
CA LEU A 100 11.99 -17.04 8.33
C LEU A 100 11.71 -15.56 7.99
N SER A 101 12.39 -14.64 8.68
CA SER A 101 12.28 -13.23 8.35
C SER A 101 12.98 -12.94 7.01
N LEU A 102 12.20 -12.84 5.93
CA LEU A 102 12.66 -12.45 4.59
C LEU A 102 12.28 -11.00 4.24
N GLU A 103 11.96 -10.20 5.26
CA GLU A 103 11.47 -8.83 5.13
C GLU A 103 12.36 -7.97 4.21
N LYS A 104 13.68 -8.09 4.30
CA LYS A 104 14.60 -7.31 3.46
C LYS A 104 14.58 -7.74 2.00
N THR A 105 14.44 -9.03 1.75
CA THR A 105 14.31 -9.57 0.39
C THR A 105 12.97 -9.16 -0.24
N GLU A 106 11.88 -9.25 0.51
CA GLU A 106 10.56 -8.82 0.05
C GLU A 106 10.50 -7.31 -0.21
N GLU A 107 11.07 -6.51 0.69
CA GLU A 107 11.18 -5.06 0.53
C GLU A 107 12.00 -4.71 -0.72
N PHE A 108 13.13 -5.39 -0.94
CA PHE A 108 13.97 -5.17 -2.11
C PHE A 108 13.24 -5.49 -3.42
N LEU A 109 12.57 -6.64 -3.50
CA LEU A 109 11.74 -7.00 -4.66
C LEU A 109 10.62 -5.98 -4.91
N SER A 110 9.93 -5.55 -3.85
CA SER A 110 8.90 -4.52 -3.94
C SER A 110 9.44 -3.20 -4.50
N ARG A 111 10.63 -2.79 -4.07
CA ARG A 111 11.29 -1.57 -4.58
C ARG A 111 11.69 -1.70 -6.05
N ILE A 112 12.21 -2.86 -6.48
CA ILE A 112 12.49 -3.13 -7.90
C ILE A 112 11.23 -3.01 -8.74
N ALA A 113 10.13 -3.64 -8.30
CA ALA A 113 8.85 -3.61 -9.00
C ALA A 113 8.35 -2.16 -9.16
N ASN A 114 8.32 -1.39 -8.08
CA ASN A 114 7.87 -0.01 -8.09
C ASN A 114 8.75 0.89 -8.96
N PHE A 115 10.07 0.78 -8.84
CA PHE A 115 11.01 1.53 -9.66
C PHE A 115 10.79 1.24 -11.15
N SER A 116 10.72 -0.05 -11.50
CA SER A 116 10.59 -0.47 -12.91
C SER A 116 9.26 -0.07 -13.52
N TYR A 117 8.15 -0.19 -12.75
CA TYR A 117 6.84 0.25 -13.18
C TYR A 117 6.81 1.77 -13.42
N LYS A 118 7.12 2.56 -12.41
CA LYS A 118 7.04 4.03 -12.47
C LYS A 118 7.97 4.62 -13.54
N THR A 119 9.15 4.03 -13.71
CA THR A 119 10.08 4.45 -14.76
C THR A 119 9.63 3.98 -16.14
N GLY A 120 9.07 2.77 -16.25
CA GLY A 120 8.65 2.18 -17.52
C GLY A 120 7.34 2.69 -18.09
N VAL A 121 6.40 3.18 -17.24
CA VAL A 121 5.10 3.70 -17.72
C VAL A 121 5.21 5.08 -18.33
N ARG A 122 6.15 5.92 -17.90
CA ARG A 122 6.30 7.28 -18.41
C ARG A 122 6.83 7.30 -19.85
N ASP A 123 6.60 8.39 -20.54
CA ASP A 123 7.13 8.61 -21.88
C ASP A 123 8.64 8.99 -21.81
N LEU A 124 9.51 7.99 -21.92
CA LEU A 124 10.95 8.20 -21.87
C LEU A 124 11.51 9.08 -23.04
N THR A 125 10.67 9.41 -24.04
CA THR A 125 11.05 10.38 -25.08
C THR A 125 10.96 11.82 -24.59
N LYS A 126 9.97 12.09 -23.74
CA LYS A 126 9.77 13.40 -23.12
C LYS A 126 10.51 13.50 -21.78
N GLU A 127 10.55 12.41 -21.03
CA GLU A 127 11.15 12.32 -19.71
C GLU A 127 12.15 11.16 -19.64
N PRO A 128 13.38 11.32 -20.15
CA PRO A 128 14.39 10.27 -20.16
C PRO A 128 14.82 9.88 -18.74
N LEU A 129 15.53 8.74 -18.63
CA LEU A 129 16.12 8.35 -17.35
C LEU A 129 17.08 9.45 -16.84
N SER A 130 16.92 9.82 -15.58
CA SER A 130 17.89 10.66 -14.88
C SER A 130 19.20 9.91 -14.63
N ASP A 131 20.28 10.63 -14.35
CA ASP A 131 21.57 10.03 -13.99
C ASP A 131 21.47 9.14 -12.76
N THR A 132 20.64 9.52 -11.79
CA THR A 132 20.35 8.74 -10.57
C THR A 132 19.67 7.43 -10.93
N GLU A 133 18.62 7.45 -11.75
CA GLU A 133 17.90 6.25 -12.18
C GLU A 133 18.77 5.33 -13.01
N ALA A 134 19.62 5.87 -13.90
CA ALA A 134 20.58 5.09 -14.66
C ALA A 134 21.64 4.43 -13.77
N LYS A 135 22.09 5.12 -12.72
CA LYS A 135 23.00 4.55 -11.70
C LYS A 135 22.31 3.45 -10.91
N THR A 136 21.06 3.67 -10.51
CA THR A 136 20.25 2.67 -9.79
C THR A 136 20.06 1.41 -10.62
N LEU A 137 19.72 1.52 -11.90
CA LEU A 137 19.64 0.36 -12.80
C LEU A 137 20.92 -0.46 -12.83
N LYS A 138 22.09 0.19 -12.89
CA LYS A 138 23.38 -0.52 -12.87
C LYS A 138 23.62 -1.26 -11.57
N GLN A 139 23.24 -0.68 -10.43
CA GLN A 139 23.33 -1.34 -9.13
C GLN A 139 22.35 -2.51 -9.01
N LEU A 140 21.11 -2.33 -9.49
CA LEU A 140 20.12 -3.41 -9.54
C LEU A 140 20.58 -4.57 -10.42
N TYR A 141 21.24 -4.29 -11.54
CA TYR A 141 21.85 -5.31 -12.38
C TYR A 141 22.88 -6.15 -11.61
N GLN A 142 23.76 -5.50 -10.87
CA GLN A 142 24.77 -6.19 -10.05
C GLN A 142 24.12 -7.01 -8.94
N ASN A 143 23.23 -6.39 -8.18
CA ASN A 143 22.56 -7.02 -7.04
C ASN A 143 21.68 -8.21 -7.47
N SER A 144 20.93 -8.09 -8.57
CA SER A 144 20.11 -9.18 -9.08
C SER A 144 20.96 -10.36 -9.55
N GLY A 145 22.12 -10.10 -10.19
CA GLY A 145 23.05 -11.16 -10.58
C GLY A 145 23.64 -11.91 -9.38
N GLU A 146 23.93 -11.23 -8.28
CA GLU A 146 24.40 -11.86 -7.04
C GLU A 146 23.31 -12.73 -6.41
N ILE A 147 22.07 -12.22 -6.34
CA ILE A 147 20.93 -12.98 -5.79
C ILE A 147 20.64 -14.22 -6.65
N THR A 148 20.63 -14.07 -7.99
CA THR A 148 20.46 -15.20 -8.91
C THR A 148 21.50 -16.28 -8.67
N LYS A 149 22.77 -15.91 -8.51
CA LYS A 149 23.85 -16.84 -8.20
C LYS A 149 23.64 -17.56 -6.86
N ASP A 150 23.24 -16.83 -5.82
CA ASP A 150 23.01 -17.40 -4.50
C ASP A 150 21.82 -18.39 -4.53
N LEU A 151 20.74 -18.07 -5.24
CA LEU A 151 19.60 -18.99 -5.40
C LEU A 151 20.00 -20.25 -6.20
N GLN A 152 20.83 -20.11 -7.23
CA GLN A 152 21.37 -21.26 -7.96
C GLN A 152 22.25 -22.14 -7.05
N GLU A 153 23.02 -21.56 -6.14
CA GLU A 153 23.82 -22.30 -5.17
C GLU A 153 22.95 -23.06 -4.17
N VAL A 154 21.86 -22.43 -3.67
CA VAL A 154 20.85 -23.10 -2.84
C VAL A 154 20.23 -24.27 -3.60
N GLN A 155 19.87 -24.09 -4.87
CA GLN A 155 19.30 -25.14 -5.72
C GLN A 155 20.26 -26.32 -5.89
N ASN A 156 21.51 -26.04 -6.23
CA ASN A 156 22.54 -27.06 -6.40
C ASN A 156 22.78 -27.84 -5.10
N THR A 157 22.80 -27.15 -3.97
CA THR A 157 22.97 -27.76 -2.64
C THR A 157 21.76 -28.64 -2.28
N ALA A 158 20.55 -28.15 -2.49
CA ALA A 158 19.33 -28.92 -2.25
C ALA A 158 19.29 -30.20 -3.08
N LEU A 159 19.65 -30.12 -4.36
CA LEU A 159 19.71 -31.27 -5.26
C LEU A 159 20.80 -32.28 -4.87
N SER A 160 22.03 -31.80 -4.61
CA SER A 160 23.18 -32.66 -4.30
C SER A 160 23.02 -33.40 -2.96
N GLN A 161 22.42 -32.74 -1.97
CA GLN A 161 22.13 -33.30 -0.65
C GLN A 161 20.78 -33.97 -0.57
N LYS A 162 19.99 -33.99 -1.65
CA LYS A 162 18.62 -34.57 -1.71
C LYS A 162 17.70 -34.02 -0.62
N LEU A 163 17.80 -32.70 -0.34
CA LEU A 163 16.96 -32.03 0.63
C LEU A 163 15.53 -31.92 0.12
N ARG A 164 14.56 -32.09 1.01
CA ARG A 164 13.14 -31.95 0.69
C ARG A 164 12.58 -30.67 1.30
N TRP A 165 11.80 -29.97 0.54
CA TRP A 165 11.05 -28.79 1.03
C TRP A 165 10.04 -29.13 2.12
N LEU A 166 9.49 -30.35 2.05
CA LEU A 166 8.58 -30.85 3.08
C LEU A 166 9.26 -30.98 4.45
N ASP A 167 10.56 -31.29 4.49
CA ASP A 167 11.32 -31.34 5.74
C ASP A 167 11.52 -29.94 6.31
N VAL A 168 11.65 -28.91 5.46
CA VAL A 168 11.64 -27.49 5.84
C VAL A 168 10.28 -27.10 6.43
N ASP A 169 9.18 -27.44 5.76
CA ASP A 169 7.81 -27.15 6.20
C ASP A 169 7.50 -27.79 7.58
N MET A 170 7.84 -29.06 7.74
CA MET A 170 7.65 -29.77 9.01
C MET A 170 8.51 -29.17 10.14
N ALA A 171 9.74 -28.79 9.85
CA ALA A 171 10.64 -28.20 10.83
C ALA A 171 10.17 -26.78 11.24
N MET A 172 9.71 -25.97 10.29
CA MET A 172 9.11 -24.65 10.55
C MET A 172 7.85 -24.75 11.42
N THR A 173 7.00 -25.75 11.14
CA THR A 173 5.74 -25.97 11.88
C THR A 173 5.98 -26.49 13.30
N SER A 174 6.99 -27.33 13.51
CA SER A 174 7.29 -27.96 14.82
C SER A 174 8.16 -27.13 15.77
N GLN A 175 8.60 -25.94 15.35
CA GLN A 175 9.52 -25.06 16.09
C GLN A 175 10.80 -25.79 16.55
N GLN A 176 11.21 -26.85 15.87
CA GLN A 176 12.49 -27.49 16.11
C GLN A 176 13.64 -26.60 15.67
N GLU A 177 14.78 -26.65 16.38
CA GLU A 177 15.99 -25.93 15.96
C GLU A 177 16.39 -26.38 14.55
N LEU A 178 16.31 -25.45 13.59
CA LEU A 178 16.57 -25.63 12.17
C LEU A 178 18.06 -25.57 11.82
N ALA A 179 18.93 -25.60 12.83
CA ALA A 179 20.36 -25.50 12.65
C ALA A 179 20.88 -26.61 11.73
N GLY A 180 21.41 -26.22 10.55
CA GLY A 180 22.03 -27.11 9.58
C GLY A 180 21.16 -27.50 8.38
N ASN A 181 19.98 -26.87 8.16
CA ASN A 181 19.24 -27.03 6.93
C ASN A 181 19.76 -26.03 5.86
N SER A 182 20.48 -26.55 4.88
CA SER A 182 21.16 -25.71 3.86
C SER A 182 20.20 -24.87 3.01
N ILE A 183 18.92 -25.22 2.88
CA ILE A 183 17.91 -24.39 2.21
C ILE A 183 17.64 -23.16 3.04
N ILE A 184 17.38 -23.31 4.33
CA ILE A 184 17.10 -22.22 5.28
C ILE A 184 18.30 -21.32 5.43
N ASP A 185 19.48 -21.90 5.60
CA ASP A 185 20.74 -21.17 5.70
C ASP A 185 21.01 -20.33 4.44
N GLY A 186 20.69 -20.90 3.27
CA GLY A 186 20.80 -20.23 1.98
C GLY A 186 19.89 -18.99 1.88
N PHE A 187 18.60 -19.12 2.18
CA PHE A 187 17.67 -17.98 2.16
C PHE A 187 18.00 -16.95 3.23
N SER A 188 18.43 -17.38 4.41
CA SER A 188 18.92 -16.46 5.46
C SER A 188 20.14 -15.67 4.99
N SER A 189 21.05 -16.32 4.24
CA SER A 189 22.21 -15.69 3.65
C SER A 189 21.83 -14.65 2.60
N VAL A 190 20.88 -14.99 1.70
CA VAL A 190 20.33 -14.03 0.71
C VAL A 190 19.75 -12.81 1.41
N ASN A 191 18.90 -13.00 2.43
CA ASN A 191 18.28 -11.89 3.15
C ASN A 191 19.31 -10.98 3.84
N LYS A 192 20.32 -11.56 4.51
CA LYS A 192 21.43 -10.79 5.12
C LYS A 192 22.25 -10.04 4.10
N LYS A 193 22.49 -10.65 2.92
CA LYS A 193 23.22 -9.98 1.83
C LYS A 193 22.44 -8.80 1.29
N VAL A 194 21.14 -8.96 1.10
CA VAL A 194 20.25 -7.87 0.67
C VAL A 194 20.21 -6.74 1.71
N GLU A 195 20.19 -7.07 3.00
CA GLU A 195 20.27 -6.08 4.09
C GLU A 195 21.59 -5.29 4.06
N ALA A 196 22.69 -5.93 3.66
CA ALA A 196 24.01 -5.31 3.57
C ALA A 196 24.23 -4.47 2.28
N TYR A 197 23.29 -4.49 1.33
CA TYR A 197 23.41 -3.67 0.13
C TYR A 197 23.42 -2.18 0.50
N PRO A 198 24.25 -1.36 -0.18
CA PRO A 198 24.19 0.08 0.00
C PRO A 198 22.77 0.59 -0.25
N GLU A 199 22.36 1.57 0.52
CA GLU A 199 21.07 2.21 0.32
C GLU A 199 21.01 2.81 -1.09
N LEU A 200 20.11 2.29 -1.91
CA LEU A 200 19.94 2.71 -3.30
C LEU A 200 19.17 4.04 -3.34
N GLU A 201 19.64 4.96 -4.13
CA GLU A 201 18.89 6.16 -4.49
C GLU A 201 17.84 5.79 -5.54
N TRP A 202 16.69 5.31 -5.10
CA TRP A 202 15.60 4.82 -5.95
C TRP A 202 14.98 5.87 -6.87
N GLY A 203 15.45 7.12 -6.76
CA GLY A 203 14.82 8.27 -7.39
C GLY A 203 13.57 8.75 -6.64
N PRO A 204 13.07 9.92 -6.96
CA PRO A 204 11.95 10.54 -6.23
C PRO A 204 10.69 9.67 -6.23
N SER A 205 10.38 9.00 -7.33
CA SER A 205 9.17 8.20 -7.49
C SER A 205 9.07 6.98 -6.56
N VAL A 206 10.19 6.39 -6.15
CA VAL A 206 10.20 5.24 -5.22
C VAL A 206 10.50 5.69 -3.81
N SER A 207 11.42 6.65 -3.64
CA SER A 207 11.75 7.20 -2.34
C SER A 207 10.52 7.76 -1.61
N SER A 208 9.60 8.39 -2.32
CA SER A 208 8.36 8.92 -1.75
C SER A 208 7.43 7.86 -1.17
N MET A 209 7.39 6.66 -1.76
CA MET A 209 6.54 5.57 -1.26
C MET A 209 7.06 5.00 0.05
N TYR A 210 8.40 4.99 0.23
CA TYR A 210 9.08 4.43 1.39
C TYR A 210 9.62 5.51 2.33
N THR A 211 9.74 6.75 1.87
CA THR A 211 10.02 7.87 2.76
C THR A 211 8.81 8.09 3.63
N LYS A 212 8.92 7.69 4.87
CA LYS A 212 7.94 8.03 5.89
C LYS A 212 7.70 9.53 5.81
N ARG A 213 6.43 9.95 5.75
CA ARG A 213 5.98 11.35 5.73
C ARG A 213 6.88 12.16 6.67
N SER A 214 7.54 13.17 6.16
CA SER A 214 8.67 13.74 6.89
C SER A 214 8.19 14.63 8.03
N VAL A 215 8.36 14.17 9.26
CA VAL A 215 8.19 15.00 10.48
C VAL A 215 9.06 16.27 10.43
N LYS A 216 10.12 16.27 9.62
CA LYS A 216 11.01 17.44 9.43
C LYS A 216 10.27 18.63 8.80
N MET A 217 9.20 18.39 8.03
CA MET A 217 8.38 19.44 7.41
C MET A 217 7.36 20.06 8.38
N LEU A 218 7.07 19.41 9.52
CA LEU A 218 6.15 19.98 10.50
C LEU A 218 6.70 21.27 11.09
N SER A 219 5.87 22.32 11.05
CA SER A 219 6.14 23.61 11.70
C SER A 219 5.80 23.58 13.19
N GLY A 220 6.34 24.51 13.96
CA GLY A 220 6.03 24.69 15.36
C GLY A 220 7.02 24.05 16.33
N VAL A 221 6.80 24.28 17.62
CA VAL A 221 7.60 23.72 18.73
C VAL A 221 6.98 22.43 19.23
N ALA A 222 7.78 21.61 19.91
CA ALA A 222 7.26 20.43 20.59
C ALA A 222 6.29 20.85 21.71
N VAL A 223 5.13 20.21 21.75
CA VAL A 223 4.08 20.40 22.77
C VAL A 223 4.15 19.29 23.80
N ASN A 224 3.60 19.55 24.99
CA ASN A 224 3.49 18.56 26.06
C ASN A 224 2.06 18.01 26.17
N GLU A 225 1.84 17.05 27.06
CA GLU A 225 0.56 16.39 27.29
C GLU A 225 -0.54 17.37 27.72
N GLU A 226 -0.21 18.38 28.57
CA GLU A 226 -1.16 19.38 29.02
C GLU A 226 -1.64 20.28 27.88
N ASP A 227 -0.76 20.62 26.95
CA ASP A 227 -1.11 21.37 25.73
C ASP A 227 -2.04 20.57 24.85
N ILE A 228 -1.79 19.25 24.68
CA ILE A 228 -2.65 18.35 23.92
C ILE A 228 -4.00 18.20 24.60
N GLN A 229 -4.05 18.02 25.93
CA GLN A 229 -5.29 17.92 26.70
C GLN A 229 -6.17 19.15 26.45
N ARG A 230 -5.61 20.36 26.53
CA ARG A 230 -6.35 21.60 26.26
C ARG A 230 -6.86 21.67 24.80
N LYS A 231 -6.03 21.24 23.83
CA LYS A 231 -6.41 21.23 22.42
C LYS A 231 -7.53 20.22 22.17
N ALA A 232 -7.43 19.03 22.74
CA ALA A 232 -8.42 17.96 22.61
C ALA A 232 -9.78 18.36 23.18
N LEU A 233 -9.80 18.88 24.41
CA LEU A 233 -11.04 19.37 25.04
C LEU A 233 -11.69 20.50 24.24
N LYS A 234 -10.87 21.45 23.74
CA LYS A 234 -11.36 22.54 22.88
C LYS A 234 -11.90 22.01 21.54
N PHE A 235 -11.28 21.01 20.96
CA PHE A 235 -11.71 20.44 19.68
C PHE A 235 -12.99 19.62 19.86
N ALA A 236 -13.08 18.78 20.91
CA ALA A 236 -14.25 17.98 21.20
C ALA A 236 -15.51 18.84 21.49
N ASP A 237 -15.35 20.02 22.08
CA ASP A 237 -16.44 21.00 22.37
C ASP A 237 -17.60 20.39 23.19
N LEU A 238 -17.27 19.48 24.13
CA LEU A 238 -18.27 18.72 24.93
C LEU A 238 -18.76 19.47 26.19
N GLY A 239 -18.32 20.71 26.42
CA GLY A 239 -18.72 21.50 27.57
C GLY A 239 -17.94 21.17 28.86
N GLN A 240 -18.49 21.65 30.02
CA GLN A 240 -17.85 21.44 31.33
C GLN A 240 -18.09 20.01 31.83
N GLY A 241 -17.06 19.35 32.36
CA GLY A 241 -17.13 18.01 32.93
C GLY A 241 -16.60 16.87 32.04
N ALA A 242 -16.15 17.16 30.83
CA ALA A 242 -15.45 16.17 30.03
C ALA A 242 -14.03 15.93 30.58
N GLU A 243 -13.66 14.65 30.74
CA GLU A 243 -12.33 14.21 31.13
C GLU A 243 -11.49 13.90 29.89
N CYS A 244 -10.19 14.18 29.95
CA CYS A 244 -9.27 13.90 28.84
C CYS A 244 -8.01 13.20 29.36
N THR A 245 -7.74 12.03 28.82
CA THR A 245 -6.50 11.29 29.04
C THR A 245 -5.61 11.41 27.80
N VAL A 246 -4.31 11.66 27.99
CA VAL A 246 -3.32 11.79 26.92
C VAL A 246 -2.24 10.73 27.09
N ILE A 247 -1.90 10.05 26.00
CA ILE A 247 -0.84 9.04 25.95
C ILE A 247 0.17 9.45 24.86
N ALA A 248 1.45 9.46 25.22
CA ALA A 248 2.53 9.69 24.28
C ALA A 248 2.89 8.40 23.54
N ASN A 249 2.97 8.46 22.20
CA ASN A 249 3.27 7.35 21.33
C ASN A 249 4.63 7.55 20.64
N GLY A 250 5.28 6.43 20.30
CA GLY A 250 6.48 6.43 19.47
C GLY A 250 7.68 7.14 20.07
N GLN A 251 7.84 7.14 21.40
CA GLN A 251 8.94 7.79 22.08
C GLN A 251 10.29 7.30 21.54
N GLY A 252 11.17 8.24 21.18
CA GLY A 252 12.48 7.96 20.61
C GLY A 252 12.48 7.63 19.11
N THR A 253 11.34 7.77 18.43
CA THR A 253 11.22 7.66 16.97
C THR A 253 11.00 9.01 16.32
N ASP A 254 11.16 9.11 14.99
CA ASP A 254 10.80 10.31 14.21
C ASP A 254 9.29 10.58 14.17
N TRP A 255 8.46 9.65 14.68
CA TRP A 255 6.99 9.66 14.59
C TRP A 255 6.31 9.84 15.94
N GLU A 256 6.94 10.55 16.84
CA GLU A 256 6.34 10.85 18.13
C GLU A 256 5.02 11.61 17.96
N SER A 257 3.98 11.11 18.60
CA SER A 257 2.62 11.64 18.55
C SER A 257 1.96 11.51 19.92
N TYR A 258 0.76 12.06 20.05
CA TYR A 258 -0.06 11.90 21.24
C TYR A 258 -1.44 11.39 20.81
N THR A 259 -1.96 10.44 21.57
CA THR A 259 -3.38 10.06 21.49
C THR A 259 -4.10 10.64 22.69
N ALA A 260 -5.09 11.49 22.46
CA ALA A 260 -5.98 12.03 23.46
C ALA A 260 -7.35 11.34 23.41
N THR A 261 -7.81 10.82 24.53
CA THR A 261 -9.16 10.26 24.68
C THR A 261 -9.99 11.18 25.55
N VAL A 262 -11.06 11.75 24.98
CA VAL A 262 -12.01 12.63 25.69
C VAL A 262 -13.29 11.87 25.94
N GLN A 263 -13.77 11.90 27.18
CA GLN A 263 -14.99 11.24 27.60
C GLN A 263 -15.85 12.16 28.44
N ALA A 264 -17.15 12.19 28.18
CA ALA A 264 -18.15 12.82 28.98
C ALA A 264 -19.15 11.78 29.50
N GLU A 265 -19.83 12.07 30.59
CA GLU A 265 -20.80 11.17 31.18
C GLU A 265 -21.93 10.80 30.20
N GLY A 266 -22.19 9.50 30.04
CA GLY A 266 -23.23 8.99 29.11
C GLY A 266 -22.86 9.01 27.63
N MET A 267 -21.63 9.44 27.25
CA MET A 267 -21.17 9.46 25.88
C MET A 267 -20.09 8.38 25.63
N GLN A 268 -19.99 7.92 24.40
CA GLN A 268 -18.86 7.12 23.97
C GLN A 268 -17.58 7.97 23.91
N PRO A 269 -16.40 7.37 24.15
CA PRO A 269 -15.15 8.10 24.10
C PRO A 269 -14.84 8.62 22.70
N ILE A 270 -14.29 9.82 22.66
CA ILE A 270 -13.73 10.43 21.45
C ILE A 270 -12.23 10.26 21.47
N SER A 271 -11.65 9.68 20.41
CA SER A 271 -10.22 9.52 20.24
C SER A 271 -9.67 10.52 19.24
N MET A 272 -8.52 11.11 19.55
CA MET A 272 -7.85 12.10 18.70
C MET A 272 -6.34 11.88 18.72
N ASP A 273 -5.71 11.91 17.54
CA ASP A 273 -4.25 11.85 17.42
C ASP A 273 -3.69 13.20 17.03
N PHE A 274 -2.58 13.58 17.68
CA PHE A 274 -1.91 14.85 17.47
C PHE A 274 -0.43 14.63 17.21
N THR A 275 0.17 15.48 16.36
CA THR A 275 1.62 15.53 16.21
C THR A 275 2.28 16.05 17.48
N ARG A 276 3.46 15.52 17.83
CA ARG A 276 4.26 16.11 18.92
C ARG A 276 4.76 17.50 18.60
N LYS A 277 5.17 17.75 17.35
CA LYS A 277 5.63 19.05 16.89
C LYS A 277 4.43 19.87 16.40
N GLY A 278 4.17 21.00 17.01
CA GLY A 278 3.03 21.88 16.69
C GLY A 278 1.71 21.46 17.33
N GLY A 279 1.56 20.20 17.78
CA GLY A 279 0.29 19.69 18.30
C GLY A 279 -0.85 19.83 17.29
N LEU A 280 -0.60 19.43 16.04
CA LEU A 280 -1.57 19.46 14.95
C LEU A 280 -2.43 18.21 15.01
N LEU A 281 -3.74 18.35 14.79
CA LEU A 281 -4.67 17.22 14.78
C LEU A 281 -4.48 16.39 13.51
N ILE A 282 -4.19 15.10 13.68
CA ILE A 282 -4.04 14.13 12.60
C ILE A 282 -5.36 13.43 12.33
N SER A 283 -6.00 12.95 13.41
CA SER A 283 -7.25 12.19 13.33
C SER A 283 -8.19 12.49 14.49
N TYR A 284 -9.48 12.28 14.23
CA TYR A 284 -10.56 12.34 15.22
C TYR A 284 -11.55 11.24 14.93
N THR A 285 -11.98 10.53 15.97
CA THR A 285 -13.00 9.50 15.86
C THR A 285 -13.95 9.58 17.06
N ASP A 286 -15.25 9.74 16.78
CA ASP A 286 -16.32 9.62 17.75
C ASP A 286 -16.88 8.19 17.71
N GLY A 287 -16.85 7.50 18.84
CA GLY A 287 -17.28 6.10 18.98
C GLY A 287 -18.79 5.91 19.04
N ARG A 288 -19.62 6.95 18.83
CA ARG A 288 -21.08 6.82 18.92
C ARG A 288 -21.64 5.85 17.88
N GLN A 289 -22.71 5.16 18.24
CA GLN A 289 -23.46 4.34 17.31
C GLN A 289 -24.30 5.22 16.37
N VAL A 290 -24.33 4.85 15.09
CA VAL A 290 -25.08 5.57 14.05
C VAL A 290 -26.41 4.87 13.82
N GLY A 291 -27.48 5.65 13.86
CA GLY A 291 -28.83 5.18 13.60
C GLY A 291 -29.16 5.09 12.11
N SER A 292 -30.44 4.87 11.79
CA SER A 292 -30.90 4.82 10.40
C SER A 292 -30.81 6.20 9.73
N LYS A 293 -30.59 6.21 8.42
CA LYS A 293 -30.46 7.41 7.60
C LYS A 293 -31.67 8.34 7.71
N GLN A 294 -31.42 9.62 8.05
CA GLN A 294 -32.41 10.69 8.19
C GLN A 294 -32.06 11.93 7.34
N VAL A 295 -30.78 12.11 7.01
CA VAL A 295 -30.30 13.25 6.23
C VAL A 295 -29.76 12.81 4.88
N SER A 296 -29.85 13.68 3.89
CA SER A 296 -29.27 13.44 2.57
C SER A 296 -27.74 13.64 2.60
N VAL A 297 -27.05 13.09 1.61
CA VAL A 297 -25.59 13.29 1.43
C VAL A 297 -25.28 14.80 1.27
N GLN A 298 -26.13 15.55 0.58
CA GLN A 298 -25.96 17.00 0.39
C GLN A 298 -26.02 17.75 1.72
N GLN A 299 -27.01 17.44 2.59
CA GLN A 299 -27.14 18.05 3.92
C GLN A 299 -25.96 17.69 4.82
N ALA A 300 -25.44 16.45 4.72
CA ALA A 300 -24.27 16.02 5.45
C ALA A 300 -23.01 16.74 4.97
N MET A 301 -22.88 16.99 3.66
CA MET A 301 -21.78 17.77 3.07
C MET A 301 -21.75 19.20 3.59
N GLU A 302 -22.90 19.88 3.61
CA GLU A 302 -23.00 21.25 4.13
C GLU A 302 -22.55 21.34 5.61
N LYS A 303 -22.91 20.32 6.42
CA LYS A 303 -22.43 20.23 7.80
C LYS A 303 -20.92 19.95 7.89
N ALA A 304 -20.38 19.14 6.98
CA ALA A 304 -18.94 18.88 6.93
C ALA A 304 -18.14 20.13 6.55
N GLU A 305 -18.63 20.93 5.61
CA GLU A 305 -18.05 22.24 5.27
C GLU A 305 -18.06 23.20 6.46
N GLN A 306 -19.21 23.34 7.12
CA GLN A 306 -19.35 24.17 8.33
C GLN A 306 -18.44 23.69 9.46
N PHE A 307 -18.28 22.39 9.64
CA PHE A 307 -17.36 21.80 10.62
C PHE A 307 -15.92 22.23 10.32
N LEU A 308 -15.46 22.07 9.08
CA LEU A 308 -14.10 22.45 8.68
C LEU A 308 -13.85 23.95 8.91
N GLU A 309 -14.79 24.81 8.51
CA GLU A 309 -14.69 26.25 8.72
C GLU A 309 -14.66 26.61 10.22
N LYS A 310 -15.55 26.04 11.04
CA LYS A 310 -15.59 26.19 12.52
C LYS A 310 -14.27 25.76 13.17
N LYS A 311 -13.63 24.69 12.66
CA LYS A 311 -12.35 24.17 13.18
C LYS A 311 -11.13 24.91 12.62
N GLY A 312 -11.32 25.89 11.74
CA GLY A 312 -10.28 26.78 11.22
C GLY A 312 -9.64 26.32 9.92
N TYR A 313 -10.13 25.24 9.31
CA TYR A 313 -9.69 24.77 8.00
C TYR A 313 -10.44 25.56 6.92
N ARG A 314 -9.80 26.62 6.44
CA ARG A 314 -10.39 27.52 5.45
C ARG A 314 -10.05 27.09 4.02
N SER A 315 -10.87 27.54 3.06
CA SER A 315 -10.66 27.31 1.64
C SER A 315 -10.55 25.82 1.27
N MET A 316 -11.30 24.96 1.98
CA MET A 316 -11.41 23.56 1.65
C MET A 316 -12.57 23.33 0.68
N LYS A 317 -12.32 22.57 -0.39
CA LYS A 317 -13.28 22.24 -1.43
C LYS A 317 -13.54 20.75 -1.46
N ALA A 318 -14.80 20.33 -1.41
CA ALA A 318 -15.17 18.92 -1.57
C ALA A 318 -14.87 18.46 -3.00
N VAL A 319 -14.21 17.32 -3.15
CA VAL A 319 -13.83 16.71 -4.44
C VAL A 319 -14.39 15.30 -4.63
N SER A 320 -14.78 14.62 -3.54
CA SER A 320 -15.49 13.34 -3.61
C SER A 320 -16.36 13.08 -2.38
N ALA A 321 -17.41 12.27 -2.59
CA ALA A 321 -18.23 11.68 -1.53
C ALA A 321 -18.33 10.17 -1.74
N ASP A 322 -18.05 9.42 -0.70
CA ASP A 322 -18.12 7.97 -0.69
C ASP A 322 -19.13 7.49 0.36
N PRO A 323 -20.42 7.33 0.00
CA PRO A 323 -21.42 6.84 0.91
C PRO A 323 -21.20 5.35 1.17
N TYR A 324 -21.28 4.99 2.41
CA TYR A 324 -21.15 3.63 2.88
C TYR A 324 -22.13 3.37 4.03
N ASP A 325 -23.12 2.52 3.81
CA ASP A 325 -24.18 2.22 4.75
C ASP A 325 -24.90 3.50 5.25
N ASN A 326 -24.90 3.79 6.53
CA ASN A 326 -25.46 5.02 7.13
C ASN A 326 -24.43 6.14 7.33
N LEU A 327 -23.33 6.08 6.61
CA LEU A 327 -22.19 6.99 6.68
C LEU A 327 -21.85 7.57 5.31
N VAL A 328 -21.13 8.67 5.31
CA VAL A 328 -20.49 9.19 4.10
C VAL A 328 -19.12 9.76 4.44
N ASN A 329 -18.12 9.41 3.64
CA ASN A 329 -16.80 10.03 3.70
C ASN A 329 -16.71 11.10 2.62
N PHE A 330 -16.44 12.33 3.00
CA PHE A 330 -16.15 13.42 2.10
C PHE A 330 -14.66 13.65 2.04
N THR A 331 -14.10 13.74 0.83
CA THR A 331 -12.73 14.18 0.65
C THR A 331 -12.73 15.66 0.28
N PHE A 332 -12.00 16.44 1.06
CA PHE A 332 -11.78 17.86 0.83
C PHE A 332 -10.30 18.09 0.47
N VAL A 333 -10.06 19.01 -0.43
CA VAL A 333 -8.71 19.50 -0.77
C VAL A 333 -8.67 21.01 -0.58
N ARG A 334 -7.48 21.55 -0.29
CA ARG A 334 -7.32 23.00 -0.20
C ARG A 334 -7.46 23.63 -1.58
N GLN A 335 -8.16 24.74 -1.64
CA GLN A 335 -8.18 25.61 -2.81
C GLN A 335 -7.27 26.83 -2.56
N GLN A 336 -6.32 27.04 -3.45
CA GLN A 336 -5.45 28.21 -3.49
C GLN A 336 -5.70 28.93 -4.83
N ASP A 337 -6.23 30.13 -4.76
CA ASP A 337 -6.72 30.88 -5.94
C ASP A 337 -7.72 30.04 -6.76
N ASP A 338 -7.39 29.71 -8.02
CA ASP A 338 -8.20 28.90 -8.92
C ASP A 338 -7.75 27.43 -8.99
N THR A 339 -6.78 27.03 -8.15
CA THR A 339 -6.16 25.70 -8.20
C THR A 339 -6.50 24.85 -6.98
N LEU A 340 -6.91 23.62 -7.19
CA LEU A 340 -7.12 22.61 -6.14
C LEU A 340 -5.80 21.93 -5.79
N ILE A 341 -5.45 21.88 -4.52
CA ILE A 341 -4.19 21.35 -4.01
C ILE A 341 -4.43 19.96 -3.43
N TYR A 342 -4.35 18.94 -4.25
CA TYR A 342 -4.65 17.55 -3.86
C TYR A 342 -3.70 16.95 -2.79
N PRO A 343 -2.40 17.31 -2.73
CA PRO A 343 -1.56 16.89 -1.60
C PRO A 343 -2.07 17.36 -0.23
N GLU A 344 -2.81 18.47 -0.18
CA GLU A 344 -3.37 19.03 1.05
C GLU A 344 -4.83 18.59 1.26
N LYS A 345 -5.06 17.27 1.30
CA LYS A 345 -6.39 16.69 1.46
C LYS A 345 -6.72 16.30 2.89
N MET A 346 -8.01 16.28 3.18
CA MET A 346 -8.60 15.75 4.42
C MET A 346 -9.83 14.92 4.10
N THR A 347 -10.13 13.97 4.97
CA THR A 347 -11.38 13.20 4.90
C THR A 347 -12.23 13.50 6.12
N VAL A 348 -13.50 13.80 5.89
CA VAL A 348 -14.51 14.03 6.93
C VAL A 348 -15.57 12.94 6.82
N ARG A 349 -15.79 12.20 7.91
CA ARG A 349 -16.84 11.17 7.98
C ARG A 349 -18.05 11.72 8.69
N SER A 350 -19.17 11.75 8.00
CA SER A 350 -20.45 12.19 8.53
C SER A 350 -21.42 11.02 8.69
N ALA A 351 -22.17 11.02 9.76
CA ALA A 351 -23.25 10.09 10.01
C ALA A 351 -24.54 10.58 9.36
N LEU A 352 -25.22 9.71 8.61
CA LEU A 352 -26.44 10.06 7.87
C LEU A 352 -27.72 9.98 8.71
N ASP A 353 -27.63 9.61 9.99
CA ASP A 353 -28.78 9.68 10.91
C ASP A 353 -29.11 11.12 11.32
N ASN A 354 -28.09 11.98 11.45
CA ASN A 354 -28.28 13.37 11.89
C ASN A 354 -27.30 14.37 11.22
N GLY A 355 -26.34 13.88 10.42
CA GLY A 355 -25.34 14.70 9.74
C GLY A 355 -24.15 15.13 10.61
N ASP A 356 -24.00 14.57 11.81
CA ASP A 356 -22.88 14.89 12.69
C ASP A 356 -21.56 14.29 12.15
N ILE A 357 -20.46 14.97 12.46
CA ILE A 357 -19.12 14.50 12.09
C ILE A 357 -18.63 13.52 13.15
N ILE A 358 -18.45 12.27 12.74
CA ILE A 358 -17.98 11.18 13.60
C ILE A 358 -16.55 10.73 13.28
N GLY A 359 -15.94 11.28 12.25
CA GLY A 359 -14.55 11.00 11.90
C GLY A 359 -13.93 12.14 11.10
N PHE A 360 -12.65 12.30 11.30
CA PHE A 360 -11.84 13.29 10.60
C PHE A 360 -10.42 12.76 10.45
N GLN A 361 -9.86 12.87 9.27
CA GLN A 361 -8.50 12.44 8.96
C GLN A 361 -7.81 13.54 8.14
N ALA A 362 -6.73 14.08 8.69
CA ALA A 362 -5.99 15.18 8.10
C ALA A 362 -4.49 14.93 7.97
N SER A 363 -4.05 13.68 7.97
CA SER A 363 -2.62 13.37 7.92
C SER A 363 -1.94 13.94 6.68
N GLU A 364 -2.57 13.84 5.51
CA GLU A 364 -2.01 14.42 4.28
C GLU A 364 -1.87 15.94 4.41
N PHE A 365 -2.91 16.62 4.87
CA PHE A 365 -2.87 18.06 5.10
C PHE A 365 -1.79 18.46 6.11
N VAL A 366 -1.71 17.76 7.23
CA VAL A 366 -0.75 18.07 8.32
C VAL A 366 0.70 17.96 7.85
N TYR A 367 1.03 16.97 7.03
CA TYR A 367 2.40 16.73 6.57
C TYR A 367 2.76 17.41 5.26
N GLU A 368 1.77 17.78 4.44
CA GLU A 368 1.99 18.37 3.12
C GLU A 368 1.67 19.86 3.05
N HIS A 369 0.98 20.42 4.07
CA HIS A 369 0.54 21.81 4.05
C HIS A 369 1.71 22.78 4.04
N GLN A 370 1.64 23.75 3.11
CA GLN A 370 2.55 24.85 2.99
C GLN A 370 1.73 26.16 2.87
N ASP A 371 1.96 27.13 3.77
CA ASP A 371 1.22 28.40 3.78
C ASP A 371 1.27 29.11 2.41
N ASN A 372 2.44 29.11 1.78
CA ASN A 372 2.69 29.71 0.47
C ASN A 372 3.25 28.63 -0.49
N ARG A 373 2.42 27.68 -0.88
CA ARG A 373 2.83 26.67 -1.86
C ARG A 373 3.00 27.33 -3.22
N GLU A 374 4.15 27.11 -3.85
CA GLU A 374 4.38 27.52 -5.22
C GLU A 374 3.59 26.62 -6.17
N VAL A 375 2.67 27.22 -6.93
CA VAL A 375 1.94 26.54 -7.99
C VAL A 375 2.67 26.85 -9.30
N PRO A 376 3.18 25.82 -10.04
CA PRO A 376 3.85 26.05 -11.31
C PRO A 376 2.93 26.75 -12.33
N GLU A 377 3.51 27.50 -13.25
CA GLU A 377 2.77 28.07 -14.37
C GLU A 377 2.52 27.01 -15.44
N ALA A 378 1.32 27.00 -16.03
CA ALA A 378 0.99 26.13 -17.14
C ALA A 378 1.75 26.56 -18.41
N LYS A 379 2.43 25.62 -19.09
CA LYS A 379 3.06 25.88 -20.39
C LYS A 379 2.09 25.66 -21.55
N LEU A 380 1.16 24.70 -21.40
CA LEU A 380 0.12 24.44 -22.38
C LEU A 380 -1.17 25.19 -22.00
N SER A 381 -1.86 25.68 -23.01
CA SER A 381 -3.21 26.19 -22.84
C SER A 381 -4.21 25.05 -22.56
N LEU A 382 -5.36 25.39 -22.01
CA LEU A 382 -6.44 24.43 -21.79
C LEU A 382 -6.91 23.78 -23.11
N GLU A 383 -6.90 24.51 -24.23
CA GLU A 383 -7.29 23.95 -25.53
C GLU A 383 -6.28 22.90 -26.01
N GLU A 384 -5.01 23.15 -25.83
CA GLU A 384 -3.98 22.16 -26.16
C GLU A 384 -4.11 20.90 -25.31
N ALA A 385 -4.39 21.04 -24.01
CA ALA A 385 -4.66 19.91 -23.13
C ALA A 385 -5.92 19.14 -23.54
N ARG A 386 -7.00 19.81 -23.95
CA ARG A 386 -8.22 19.16 -24.46
C ARG A 386 -7.97 18.32 -25.71
N ASN A 387 -7.05 18.74 -26.57
CA ASN A 387 -6.73 18.03 -27.81
C ASN A 387 -6.07 16.66 -27.56
N THR A 388 -5.62 16.37 -26.32
CA THR A 388 -5.08 15.05 -25.95
C THR A 388 -6.16 14.08 -25.47
N LEU A 389 -7.38 14.56 -25.17
CA LEU A 389 -8.49 13.72 -24.75
C LEU A 389 -8.97 12.82 -25.89
N ASN A 390 -9.53 11.65 -25.48
CA ASN A 390 -10.25 10.80 -26.43
C ASN A 390 -11.41 11.59 -27.08
N GLY A 391 -11.53 11.52 -28.41
CA GLY A 391 -12.55 12.26 -29.19
C GLY A 391 -14.01 11.94 -28.80
N ASP A 392 -14.26 10.80 -28.18
CA ASP A 392 -15.59 10.41 -27.68
C ASP A 392 -15.86 10.89 -26.25
N PHE A 393 -14.86 11.50 -25.58
CA PHE A 393 -15.02 12.02 -24.24
C PHE A 393 -15.88 13.29 -24.22
N LYS A 394 -16.95 13.28 -23.45
CA LYS A 394 -17.85 14.42 -23.31
C LYS A 394 -17.52 15.18 -22.03
N GLU A 395 -16.75 16.24 -22.18
CA GLU A 395 -16.38 17.13 -21.08
C GLU A 395 -17.62 17.74 -20.42
N GLN A 396 -17.61 17.84 -19.10
CA GLN A 396 -18.65 18.47 -18.28
C GLN A 396 -18.10 19.67 -17.52
N TYR A 397 -16.88 19.58 -17.02
CA TYR A 397 -16.20 20.67 -16.32
C TYR A 397 -14.68 20.55 -16.46
N THR A 398 -14.01 21.68 -16.21
CA THR A 398 -12.54 21.74 -16.11
C THR A 398 -12.13 22.70 -14.98
N ARG A 399 -11.07 22.33 -14.28
CA ARG A 399 -10.44 23.16 -13.24
C ARG A 399 -8.94 22.88 -13.17
N LYS A 400 -8.17 23.76 -12.55
CA LYS A 400 -6.76 23.52 -12.30
C LYS A 400 -6.59 22.69 -11.02
N ALA A 401 -5.66 21.76 -11.06
CA ALA A 401 -5.34 20.88 -9.95
C ALA A 401 -3.83 20.70 -9.83
N LEU A 402 -3.29 20.90 -8.65
CA LEU A 402 -1.93 20.51 -8.30
C LEU A 402 -2.01 19.11 -7.70
N ILE A 403 -1.36 18.14 -8.32
CA ILE A 403 -1.30 16.76 -7.85
C ILE A 403 0.15 16.33 -7.63
N LYS A 404 0.36 15.21 -6.95
CA LYS A 404 1.64 14.51 -6.96
C LYS A 404 1.68 13.58 -8.16
N ASN A 405 2.69 13.72 -9.01
CA ASN A 405 2.93 12.78 -10.10
C ASN A 405 3.54 11.47 -9.57
N ASP A 406 3.83 10.52 -10.43
CA ASP A 406 4.45 9.24 -10.06
C ASP A 406 5.85 9.37 -9.44
N ARG A 407 6.50 10.53 -9.54
CA ARG A 407 7.78 10.86 -8.92
C ARG A 407 7.65 11.62 -7.60
N ASP A 408 6.40 11.78 -7.09
CA ASP A 408 6.08 12.59 -5.92
C ASP A 408 6.41 14.10 -6.05
N GLU A 409 6.48 14.58 -7.28
CA GLU A 409 6.69 15.99 -7.58
C GLU A 409 5.34 16.69 -7.73
N ASP A 410 5.26 17.93 -7.22
CA ASP A 410 4.09 18.77 -7.42
C ASP A 410 3.95 19.12 -8.91
N THR A 411 2.86 18.66 -9.52
CA THR A 411 2.58 18.80 -10.95
C THR A 411 1.25 19.51 -11.16
N LEU A 412 1.29 20.64 -11.88
CA LEU A 412 0.06 21.33 -12.28
C LEU A 412 -0.61 20.57 -13.41
N CYS A 413 -1.89 20.25 -13.23
CA CYS A 413 -2.72 19.57 -14.20
C CYS A 413 -4.00 20.37 -14.49
N TYR A 414 -4.57 20.14 -15.67
CA TYR A 414 -5.97 20.40 -15.92
C TYR A 414 -6.76 19.14 -15.54
N GLU A 415 -7.59 19.25 -14.50
CA GLU A 415 -8.56 18.23 -14.16
C GLU A 415 -9.79 18.43 -15.03
N ILE A 416 -10.05 17.47 -15.89
CA ILE A 416 -11.18 17.49 -16.82
C ILE A 416 -12.15 16.38 -16.46
N GLY A 417 -13.35 16.76 -16.00
CA GLY A 417 -14.41 15.82 -15.69
C GLY A 417 -15.37 15.66 -16.84
N GLY A 418 -15.81 14.41 -17.09
CA GLY A 418 -16.73 14.14 -18.19
C GLY A 418 -17.17 12.69 -18.27
N ARG A 419 -17.79 12.31 -19.40
CA ARG A 419 -18.32 10.97 -19.62
C ARG A 419 -17.78 10.35 -20.91
N ILE A 420 -17.50 9.06 -20.86
CA ILE A 420 -17.24 8.21 -22.01
C ILE A 420 -17.78 6.81 -21.74
N ASN A 421 -18.37 6.15 -22.74
CA ASN A 421 -18.93 4.80 -22.64
C ASN A 421 -19.91 4.61 -21.46
N GLY A 422 -20.69 5.67 -21.14
CA GLY A 422 -21.68 5.62 -20.06
C GLY A 422 -21.14 5.87 -18.66
N SER A 423 -19.83 5.83 -18.45
CA SER A 423 -19.19 6.07 -17.17
C SER A 423 -18.63 7.49 -17.07
N LYS A 424 -18.54 8.03 -15.85
CA LYS A 424 -17.92 9.32 -15.56
C LYS A 424 -16.48 9.14 -15.16
N TYR A 425 -15.64 10.06 -15.59
CA TYR A 425 -14.21 10.08 -15.28
C TYR A 425 -13.74 11.50 -14.95
N LYS A 426 -12.69 11.57 -14.11
CA LYS A 426 -11.81 12.71 -13.97
C LYS A 426 -10.48 12.36 -14.61
N ILE A 427 -10.00 13.18 -15.51
CA ILE A 427 -8.72 13.00 -16.20
C ILE A 427 -7.84 14.17 -15.83
N PHE A 428 -6.65 13.89 -15.31
CA PHE A 428 -5.67 14.91 -14.94
C PHE A 428 -4.61 14.98 -16.04
N ILE A 429 -4.61 16.06 -16.80
CA ILE A 429 -3.67 16.29 -17.90
C ILE A 429 -2.60 17.27 -17.43
N ASN A 430 -1.34 16.83 -17.46
CA ASN A 430 -0.19 17.65 -17.10
C ASN A 430 -0.14 18.93 -17.96
N ALA A 431 -0.16 20.08 -17.30
CA ALA A 431 -0.19 21.38 -17.95
C ALA A 431 1.13 21.76 -18.64
N ASP A 432 2.19 20.99 -18.45
CA ASP A 432 3.49 21.16 -19.11
C ASP A 432 3.67 20.28 -20.32
N THR A 433 3.28 18.99 -20.20
CA THR A 433 3.60 17.95 -21.19
C THR A 433 2.40 17.53 -22.04
N GLY A 434 1.16 17.80 -21.59
CA GLY A 434 -0.07 17.34 -22.22
C GLY A 434 -0.32 15.83 -22.07
N LEU A 435 0.41 15.14 -21.17
CA LEU A 435 0.18 13.73 -20.89
C LEU A 435 -0.84 13.57 -19.75
N GLU A 436 -1.61 12.50 -19.81
CA GLU A 436 -2.48 12.10 -18.72
C GLU A 436 -1.61 11.56 -17.55
N GLU A 437 -1.67 12.23 -16.39
CA GLU A 437 -1.01 11.79 -15.16
C GLU A 437 -1.86 10.76 -14.42
N THR A 438 -3.17 10.98 -14.35
CA THR A 438 -4.11 10.12 -13.62
C THR A 438 -5.47 10.15 -14.28
N VAL A 439 -6.15 8.99 -14.26
CA VAL A 439 -7.55 8.84 -14.69
C VAL A 439 -8.33 8.17 -13.57
N GLU A 440 -9.39 8.81 -13.09
CA GLU A 440 -10.22 8.31 -11.99
C GLU A 440 -11.67 8.10 -12.45
N VAL A 441 -12.26 6.98 -12.05
CA VAL A 441 -13.71 6.76 -12.21
C VAL A 441 -14.45 7.54 -11.14
N VAL A 442 -15.43 8.34 -11.55
CA VAL A 442 -16.28 9.12 -10.64
C VAL A 442 -17.48 8.27 -10.22
N LYS A 443 -17.66 8.09 -8.91
CA LYS A 443 -18.82 7.40 -8.36
C LYS A 443 -20.08 8.30 -8.46
N GLU A 444 -21.27 7.69 -8.55
CA GLU A 444 -22.54 8.46 -8.65
C GLU A 444 -22.77 9.42 -7.50
N ALA A 445 -22.26 9.11 -6.32
CA ALA A 445 -22.36 9.96 -5.12
C ALA A 445 -21.60 11.30 -5.22
N ASP A 446 -20.64 11.40 -6.14
CA ASP A 446 -19.88 12.63 -6.41
C ASP A 446 -20.64 13.63 -7.30
N GLU A 447 -21.87 13.29 -7.74
CA GLU A 447 -22.72 14.17 -8.53
C GLU A 447 -23.19 15.36 -7.69
N GLY A 448 -22.66 16.54 -7.97
CA GLY A 448 -23.00 17.79 -7.26
C GLY A 448 -21.82 18.46 -6.57
N MET A 449 -20.62 17.89 -6.64
CA MET A 449 -19.38 18.47 -6.09
C MET A 449 -18.54 19.23 -7.13
N ASN A 450 -19.08 19.43 -8.33
CA ASN A 450 -18.38 20.05 -9.47
C ASN A 450 -18.70 21.54 -9.60
#